data_25130712367dfd1b4bfa89bc714a748b
#
_entry.id   25130712367dfd1b4bfa89bc714a748b
#
_cell.length_a   1.000
_cell.length_b   1.000
_cell.length_c   1.000
_cell.angle_alpha   90.00
_cell.angle_beta   90.00
_cell.angle_gamma   90.00
#
_symmetry.space_group_name_H-M   'P 1'
#
loop_
_entity.id
_entity.type
_entity.pdbx_description
1 polymer ?
#
loop_
_entity_poly.entity_id
_entity_poly.type
_entity_poly.pdbx_seq_one_letter_code
_entity_poly.pdbx_strand_id
1 'polypeptide(L)'
;KGFLNAVILGDKSEIDDEMYELYRNNGIAHILAISGLHITFLASFVYNMLRKRGIAFFPAFGICALFLVFYSIMTGNSVSAKRAVIMYMVKMGAEFDGRTYDTLSSLAFAMIIICAENVNIIYNPGFLLSFTAIAGIAIFCPAVVKSMKKIIKTQNKYISKIIEMVSVSVGISVFMMPLIAYNYFEIPLYAPFLNLIIIPLMSVVILCAVAAVMLSFISMSAASFIIGAVSIIIKLYTAFCKIINIMPYSRIITGRPEKSSCIIFYIILIIMSAAILNNKKIIMKKFPLIIIVSIIILFAKDTKTVEADFIDVGQGDSILVREKSGTVMLFDGGSSDIKNVGEKRI
;
A
#
# COMPACT_ATOMS: atom_id res chain seq x y z
N LYS A 1 19.59 -3.51 10.96
CA LYS A 1 18.94 -4.48 11.86
C LYS A 1 17.46 -4.14 11.97
N GLY A 2 17.07 -2.93 12.42
CA GLY A 2 15.67 -2.51 12.62
C GLY A 2 14.79 -2.68 11.38
N PHE A 3 15.28 -2.39 10.17
CA PHE A 3 14.54 -2.62 8.92
C PHE A 3 14.15 -4.10 8.73
N LEU A 4 15.07 -5.05 8.95
CA LEU A 4 14.78 -6.48 8.82
C LEU A 4 13.82 -6.96 9.91
N ASN A 5 13.93 -6.46 11.13
CA ASN A 5 12.98 -6.75 12.20
C ASN A 5 11.57 -6.29 11.82
N ALA A 6 11.43 -5.09 11.27
CA ALA A 6 10.14 -4.59 10.80
C ALA A 6 9.54 -5.42 9.68
N VAL A 7 10.37 -5.81 8.70
CA VAL A 7 9.92 -6.54 7.50
C VAL A 7 9.58 -8.00 7.81
N ILE A 8 10.35 -8.67 8.68
CA ILE A 8 10.19 -10.11 8.96
C ILE A 8 9.29 -10.34 10.16
N LEU A 9 9.46 -9.58 11.23
CA LEU A 9 8.76 -9.75 12.49
C LEU A 9 7.64 -8.75 12.73
N GLY A 10 7.55 -7.69 11.91
CA GLY A 10 6.59 -6.60 12.11
C GLY A 10 6.99 -5.62 13.22
N ASP A 11 8.14 -5.82 13.86
CA ASP A 11 8.62 -4.98 14.94
C ASP A 11 9.35 -3.74 14.39
N LYS A 12 8.77 -2.57 14.65
CA LYS A 12 9.27 -1.26 14.20
C LYS A 12 10.03 -0.50 15.28
N SER A 13 10.18 -1.06 16.47
CA SER A 13 10.77 -0.37 17.63
C SER A 13 12.24 0.06 17.43
N GLU A 14 12.98 -0.65 16.58
CA GLU A 14 14.38 -0.37 16.24
C GLU A 14 14.53 0.44 14.93
N ILE A 15 13.45 0.94 14.33
CA ILE A 15 13.55 1.80 13.14
C ILE A 15 13.84 3.23 13.61
N ASP A 16 14.84 3.83 13.00
CA ASP A 16 15.17 5.25 13.18
C ASP A 16 14.00 6.12 12.67
N ASP A 17 13.55 7.08 13.48
CA ASP A 17 12.44 7.97 13.15
C ASP A 17 12.70 8.72 11.84
N GLU A 18 13.93 9.16 11.59
CA GLU A 18 14.32 9.85 10.35
C GLU A 18 14.11 8.92 9.13
N MET A 19 14.47 7.65 9.25
CA MET A 19 14.27 6.67 8.19
C MET A 19 12.78 6.37 7.98
N TYR A 20 12.01 6.26 9.06
CA TYR A 20 10.57 6.06 8.97
C TYR A 20 9.87 7.23 8.28
N GLU A 21 10.18 8.46 8.68
CA GLU A 21 9.64 9.67 8.05
C GLU A 21 10.05 9.77 6.58
N LEU A 22 11.31 9.48 6.24
CA LEU A 22 11.77 9.47 4.87
C LEU A 22 10.94 8.51 3.99
N TYR A 23 10.66 7.30 4.49
CA TYR A 23 9.87 6.32 3.75
C TYR A 23 8.38 6.69 3.68
N ARG A 24 7.84 7.28 4.75
CA ARG A 24 6.47 7.81 4.78
C ARG A 24 6.28 8.92 3.75
N ASN A 25 7.17 9.88 3.75
CA ASN A 25 7.16 11.04 2.86
C ASN A 25 7.24 10.65 1.38
N ASN A 26 7.90 9.53 1.07
CA ASN A 26 7.99 8.97 -0.27
C ASN A 26 6.87 7.96 -0.61
N GLY A 27 5.90 7.74 0.29
CA GLY A 27 4.76 6.84 0.08
C GLY A 27 5.10 5.36 0.09
N ILE A 28 6.24 4.98 0.64
CA ILE A 28 6.71 3.59 0.71
C ILE A 28 6.76 3.01 2.13
N ALA A 29 6.22 3.72 3.13
CA ALA A 29 6.17 3.22 4.51
C ALA A 29 5.46 1.87 4.64
N HIS A 30 4.60 1.51 3.69
CA HIS A 30 3.91 0.22 3.64
C HIS A 30 4.85 -0.98 3.50
N ILE A 31 6.09 -0.81 3.02
CA ILE A 31 7.09 -1.89 2.95
C ILE A 31 7.63 -2.28 4.33
N LEU A 32 7.57 -1.36 5.30
CA LEU A 32 7.95 -1.61 6.70
C LEU A 32 6.84 -2.35 7.49
N ALA A 33 5.70 -2.58 6.86
CA ALA A 33 4.63 -3.38 7.42
C ALA A 33 4.56 -4.73 6.71
N ILE A 34 4.17 -5.77 7.44
CA ILE A 34 3.94 -7.06 6.82
C ILE A 34 2.76 -6.94 5.86
N SER A 35 3.07 -7.10 4.59
CA SER A 35 2.12 -6.96 3.50
C SER A 35 1.59 -8.32 3.01
N GLY A 36 0.51 -8.28 2.25
CA GLY A 36 0.00 -9.46 1.57
C GLY A 36 1.02 -10.15 0.66
N LEU A 37 1.98 -9.40 0.12
CA LEU A 37 3.07 -9.95 -0.70
C LEU A 37 3.99 -10.85 0.14
N HIS A 38 4.36 -10.43 1.36
CA HIS A 38 5.16 -11.24 2.29
C HIS A 38 4.47 -12.58 2.59
N ILE A 39 3.20 -12.53 2.97
CA ILE A 39 2.39 -13.71 3.30
C ILE A 39 2.28 -14.65 2.10
N THR A 40 1.89 -14.10 0.93
CA THR A 40 1.72 -14.91 -0.28
C THR A 40 3.03 -15.55 -0.74
N PHE A 41 4.14 -14.83 -0.60
CA PHE A 41 5.46 -15.34 -0.98
C PHE A 41 5.90 -16.48 -0.06
N LEU A 42 5.84 -16.28 1.26
CA LEU A 42 6.17 -17.29 2.26
C LEU A 42 5.27 -18.53 2.13
N ALA A 43 3.98 -18.31 1.98
CA ALA A 43 3.00 -19.37 1.76
C ALA A 43 3.32 -20.22 0.53
N SER A 44 3.56 -19.54 -0.61
CA SER A 44 3.89 -20.22 -1.86
C SER A 44 5.22 -20.98 -1.76
N PHE A 45 6.21 -20.42 -1.05
CA PHE A 45 7.49 -21.06 -0.83
C PHE A 45 7.32 -22.35 -0.02
N VAL A 46 6.67 -22.29 1.14
CA VAL A 46 6.43 -23.45 2.02
C VAL A 46 5.59 -24.50 1.28
N TYR A 47 4.48 -24.12 0.67
CA TYR A 47 3.61 -25.03 -0.05
C TYR A 47 4.34 -25.73 -1.20
N ASN A 48 5.05 -24.99 -2.06
CA ASN A 48 5.79 -25.58 -3.17
C ASN A 48 6.93 -26.51 -2.70
N MET A 49 7.59 -26.18 -1.60
CA MET A 49 8.62 -27.04 -1.01
C MET A 49 8.04 -28.38 -0.56
N LEU A 50 6.88 -28.37 0.11
CA LEU A 50 6.19 -29.58 0.54
C LEU A 50 5.71 -30.42 -0.65
N ARG A 51 5.13 -29.77 -1.66
CA ARG A 51 4.66 -30.43 -2.90
C ARG A 51 5.79 -31.06 -3.70
N LYS A 52 6.94 -30.41 -3.79
CA LYS A 52 8.14 -30.97 -4.45
C LYS A 52 8.71 -32.19 -3.74
N ARG A 53 8.47 -32.33 -2.43
CA ARG A 53 8.83 -33.53 -1.65
C ARG A 53 7.78 -34.66 -1.74
N GLY A 54 6.79 -34.53 -2.63
CA GLY A 54 5.76 -35.56 -2.84
C GLY A 54 4.63 -35.57 -1.80
N ILE A 55 4.58 -34.58 -0.88
CA ILE A 55 3.51 -34.50 0.11
C ILE A 55 2.18 -34.20 -0.63
N ALA A 56 1.13 -34.97 -0.31
CA ALA A 56 -0.20 -34.81 -0.90
C ALA A 56 -0.78 -33.41 -0.60
N PHE A 57 -1.80 -33.00 -1.38
CA PHE A 57 -2.39 -31.66 -1.28
C PHE A 57 -2.86 -31.31 0.14
N PHE A 58 -3.70 -32.15 0.75
CA PHE A 58 -4.29 -31.87 2.06
C PHE A 58 -3.27 -31.65 3.19
N PRO A 59 -2.31 -32.55 3.42
CA PRO A 59 -1.31 -32.31 4.46
C PRO A 59 -0.40 -31.12 4.11
N ALA A 60 -0.05 -30.88 2.84
CA ALA A 60 0.72 -29.72 2.46
C ALA A 60 -0.05 -28.41 2.71
N PHE A 61 -1.35 -28.39 2.42
CA PHE A 61 -2.24 -27.27 2.71
C PHE A 61 -2.36 -27.05 4.22
N GLY A 62 -2.63 -28.09 5.00
CA GLY A 62 -2.75 -27.99 6.46
C GLY A 62 -1.51 -27.46 7.15
N ILE A 63 -0.31 -27.95 6.75
CA ILE A 63 0.97 -27.45 7.27
C ILE A 63 1.18 -26.00 6.88
N CYS A 64 0.91 -25.64 5.62
CA CYS A 64 1.03 -24.26 5.15
C CYS A 64 0.06 -23.32 5.88
N ALA A 65 -1.18 -23.76 6.09
CA ALA A 65 -2.19 -23.02 6.83
C ALA A 65 -1.76 -22.75 8.27
N LEU A 66 -1.32 -23.78 8.98
CA LEU A 66 -0.83 -23.67 10.35
C LEU A 66 0.38 -22.73 10.44
N PHE A 67 1.32 -22.86 9.50
CA PHE A 67 2.48 -21.98 9.41
C PHE A 67 2.07 -20.50 9.22
N LEU A 68 1.12 -20.22 8.32
CA LEU A 68 0.67 -18.84 8.06
C LEU A 68 -0.07 -18.23 9.24
N VAL A 69 -0.92 -18.99 9.91
CA VAL A 69 -1.61 -18.53 11.12
C VAL A 69 -0.59 -18.22 12.22
N PHE A 70 0.35 -19.14 12.46
CA PHE A 70 1.42 -18.94 13.43
C PHE A 70 2.28 -17.72 13.10
N TYR A 71 2.68 -17.56 11.83
CA TYR A 71 3.44 -16.39 11.37
C TYR A 71 2.66 -15.09 11.53
N SER A 72 1.35 -15.10 11.24
CA SER A 72 0.49 -13.93 11.43
C SER A 72 0.43 -13.50 12.90
N ILE A 73 0.33 -14.47 13.83
CA ILE A 73 0.32 -14.21 15.28
C ILE A 73 1.68 -13.67 15.74
N MET A 74 2.78 -14.28 15.32
CA MET A 74 4.15 -13.84 15.65
C MET A 74 4.40 -12.39 15.22
N THR A 75 3.80 -11.98 14.11
CA THR A 75 4.01 -10.66 13.51
C THR A 75 2.99 -9.60 13.95
N GLY A 76 2.38 -9.83 15.13
CA GLY A 76 1.43 -8.90 15.75
C GLY A 76 0.04 -8.91 15.12
N ASN A 77 -0.29 -9.93 14.31
CA ASN A 77 -1.63 -10.18 13.79
C ASN A 77 -2.26 -8.97 13.07
N SER A 78 -1.42 -8.27 12.28
CA SER A 78 -1.86 -7.06 11.57
C SER A 78 -3.03 -7.36 10.62
N VAL A 79 -3.90 -6.38 10.40
CA VAL A 79 -5.06 -6.51 9.50
C VAL A 79 -4.67 -6.94 8.08
N SER A 80 -3.55 -6.42 7.58
CA SER A 80 -3.02 -6.79 6.26
C SER A 80 -2.56 -8.26 6.22
N ALA A 81 -1.96 -8.76 7.31
CA ALA A 81 -1.56 -10.15 7.44
C ALA A 81 -2.78 -11.07 7.51
N LYS A 82 -3.75 -10.79 8.40
CA LYS A 82 -5.01 -11.53 8.49
C LYS A 82 -5.71 -11.65 7.15
N ARG A 83 -5.92 -10.52 6.47
CA ARG A 83 -6.54 -10.49 5.14
C ARG A 83 -5.79 -11.41 4.18
N ALA A 84 -4.46 -11.29 4.11
CA ALA A 84 -3.66 -12.08 3.18
C ALA A 84 -3.72 -13.58 3.47
N VAL A 85 -3.70 -13.99 4.75
CA VAL A 85 -3.87 -15.38 5.16
C VAL A 85 -5.23 -15.92 4.72
N ILE A 86 -6.33 -15.19 5.03
CA ILE A 86 -7.69 -15.62 4.66
C ILE A 86 -7.81 -15.74 3.13
N MET A 87 -7.37 -14.73 2.37
CA MET A 87 -7.44 -14.76 0.90
C MET A 87 -6.58 -15.89 0.31
N TYR A 88 -5.41 -16.18 0.89
CA TYR A 88 -4.58 -17.30 0.46
C TYR A 88 -5.26 -18.64 0.72
N MET A 89 -5.92 -18.82 1.87
CA MET A 89 -6.69 -20.04 2.18
C MET A 89 -7.83 -20.25 1.18
N VAL A 90 -8.58 -19.20 0.87
CA VAL A 90 -9.66 -19.24 -0.14
C VAL A 90 -9.10 -19.60 -1.53
N LYS A 91 -7.94 -19.05 -1.89
CA LYS A 91 -7.27 -19.37 -3.16
C LYS A 91 -6.90 -20.85 -3.24
N MET A 92 -6.29 -21.38 -2.19
CA MET A 92 -5.90 -22.80 -2.12
C MET A 92 -7.12 -23.72 -2.16
N GLY A 93 -8.21 -23.35 -1.46
CA GLY A 93 -9.48 -24.08 -1.53
C GLY A 93 -10.08 -24.12 -2.92
N ALA A 94 -10.05 -22.97 -3.63
CA ALA A 94 -10.52 -22.89 -5.02
C ALA A 94 -9.68 -23.76 -5.97
N GLU A 95 -8.33 -23.75 -5.79
CA GLU A 95 -7.42 -24.61 -6.58
C GLU A 95 -7.70 -26.10 -6.32
N PHE A 96 -8.04 -26.48 -5.10
CA PHE A 96 -8.40 -27.85 -4.75
C PHE A 96 -9.70 -28.31 -5.47
N ASP A 97 -10.75 -27.46 -5.41
CA ASP A 97 -12.04 -27.76 -6.04
C ASP A 97 -12.01 -27.62 -7.58
N GLY A 98 -10.87 -27.25 -8.18
CA GLY A 98 -10.75 -26.97 -9.60
C GLY A 98 -11.57 -25.74 -10.04
N ARG A 99 -11.93 -24.87 -9.11
CA ARG A 99 -12.68 -23.63 -9.37
C ARG A 99 -11.76 -22.44 -9.66
N THR A 100 -12.30 -21.49 -10.39
CA THR A 100 -11.60 -20.20 -10.63
C THR A 100 -11.62 -19.36 -9.34
N TYR A 101 -10.46 -18.89 -8.93
CA TYR A 101 -10.33 -17.95 -7.81
C TYR A 101 -10.82 -16.55 -8.23
N ASP A 102 -11.80 -16.01 -7.49
CA ASP A 102 -12.24 -14.63 -7.65
C ASP A 102 -11.71 -13.75 -6.52
N THR A 103 -10.93 -12.74 -6.89
CA THR A 103 -10.26 -11.84 -5.96
C THR A 103 -11.25 -11.00 -5.14
N LEU A 104 -12.34 -10.52 -5.77
CA LEU A 104 -13.31 -9.66 -5.09
C LEU A 104 -14.15 -10.44 -4.08
N SER A 105 -14.61 -11.64 -4.45
CA SER A 105 -15.35 -12.53 -3.54
C SER A 105 -14.47 -12.94 -2.33
N SER A 106 -13.20 -13.26 -2.58
CA SER A 106 -12.25 -13.59 -1.53
C SER A 106 -11.96 -12.38 -0.62
N LEU A 107 -11.86 -11.18 -1.18
CA LEU A 107 -11.68 -9.93 -0.43
C LEU A 107 -12.90 -9.64 0.45
N ALA A 108 -14.11 -9.79 -0.09
CA ALA A 108 -15.36 -9.61 0.65
C ALA A 108 -15.48 -10.63 1.80
N PHE A 109 -15.13 -11.88 1.56
CA PHE A 109 -15.12 -12.92 2.59
C PHE A 109 -14.12 -12.59 3.72
N ALA A 110 -12.91 -12.14 3.36
CA ALA A 110 -11.92 -11.69 4.35
C ALA A 110 -12.43 -10.47 5.15
N MET A 111 -13.12 -9.55 4.50
CA MET A 111 -13.74 -8.39 5.15
C MET A 111 -14.77 -8.82 6.21
N ILE A 112 -15.67 -9.73 5.85
CA ILE A 112 -16.71 -10.23 6.76
C ILE A 112 -16.06 -10.85 8.01
N ILE A 113 -15.07 -11.73 7.84
CA ILE A 113 -14.39 -12.39 8.99
C ILE A 113 -13.72 -11.36 9.89
N ILE A 114 -12.95 -10.42 9.32
CA ILE A 114 -12.20 -9.44 10.11
C ILE A 114 -13.14 -8.46 10.82
N CYS A 115 -14.22 -8.02 10.16
CA CYS A 115 -15.23 -7.16 10.78
C CYS A 115 -16.05 -7.89 11.85
N ALA A 116 -16.28 -9.21 11.73
CA ALA A 116 -16.94 -10.01 12.75
C ALA A 116 -16.11 -10.12 14.05
N GLU A 117 -14.76 -10.10 13.94
CA GLU A 117 -13.89 -10.03 15.13
C GLU A 117 -13.97 -8.67 15.83
N ASN A 118 -14.00 -7.58 15.07
CA ASN A 118 -14.04 -6.21 15.59
C ASN A 118 -14.65 -5.26 14.57
N VAL A 119 -15.87 -4.81 14.81
CA VAL A 119 -16.60 -3.89 13.92
C VAL A 119 -15.85 -2.55 13.76
N ASN A 120 -15.22 -2.06 14.82
CA ASN A 120 -14.50 -0.78 14.79
C ASN A 120 -13.27 -0.78 13.90
N ILE A 121 -12.85 -1.94 13.39
CA ILE A 121 -11.70 -2.06 12.48
C ILE A 121 -11.90 -1.29 11.18
N ILE A 122 -13.14 -1.01 10.78
CA ILE A 122 -13.46 -0.23 9.58
C ILE A 122 -12.96 1.21 9.63
N TYR A 123 -12.71 1.75 10.83
CA TYR A 123 -12.14 3.09 11.02
C TYR A 123 -10.59 3.07 11.03
N ASN A 124 -9.98 1.89 11.03
CA ASN A 124 -8.54 1.75 11.05
C ASN A 124 -7.95 2.08 9.66
N PRO A 125 -7.03 3.07 9.54
CA PRO A 125 -6.41 3.41 8.26
C PRO A 125 -5.72 2.23 7.58
N GLY A 126 -5.08 1.35 8.35
CA GLY A 126 -4.42 0.14 7.83
C GLY A 126 -5.40 -0.83 7.18
N PHE A 127 -6.62 -0.98 7.75
CA PHE A 127 -7.70 -1.75 7.15
C PHE A 127 -8.14 -1.11 5.83
N LEU A 128 -8.52 0.17 5.86
CA LEU A 128 -9.00 0.89 4.68
C LEU A 128 -7.99 0.84 3.53
N LEU A 129 -6.73 1.19 3.80
CA LEU A 129 -5.68 1.19 2.78
C LEU A 129 -5.44 -0.21 2.22
N SER A 130 -5.40 -1.23 3.09
CA SER A 130 -5.11 -2.61 2.71
C SER A 130 -6.20 -3.22 1.83
N PHE A 131 -7.48 -3.00 2.15
CA PHE A 131 -8.62 -3.49 1.38
C PHE A 131 -8.81 -2.71 0.09
N THR A 132 -8.69 -1.39 0.14
CA THR A 132 -8.80 -0.53 -1.05
C THR A 132 -7.70 -0.81 -2.07
N ALA A 133 -6.48 -1.11 -1.64
CA ALA A 133 -5.40 -1.47 -2.56
C ALA A 133 -5.75 -2.71 -3.41
N ILE A 134 -6.27 -3.77 -2.78
CA ILE A 134 -6.67 -4.99 -3.51
C ILE A 134 -7.91 -4.74 -4.39
N ALA A 135 -8.89 -3.97 -3.89
CA ALA A 135 -10.03 -3.56 -4.71
C ALA A 135 -9.59 -2.77 -5.94
N GLY A 136 -8.64 -1.84 -5.79
CA GLY A 136 -8.04 -1.10 -6.91
C GLY A 136 -7.35 -1.99 -7.93
N ILE A 137 -6.58 -2.98 -7.47
CA ILE A 137 -5.95 -3.99 -8.34
C ILE A 137 -6.99 -4.79 -9.11
N ALA A 138 -8.09 -5.17 -8.47
CA ALA A 138 -9.11 -6.01 -9.10
C ALA A 138 -10.07 -5.23 -10.02
N ILE A 139 -10.45 -4.01 -9.64
CA ILE A 139 -11.50 -3.22 -10.34
C ILE A 139 -10.89 -2.24 -11.33
N PHE A 140 -9.92 -1.45 -10.89
CA PHE A 140 -9.44 -0.27 -11.64
C PHE A 140 -8.22 -0.56 -12.52
N CYS A 141 -7.22 -1.28 -12.01
CA CYS A 141 -5.98 -1.53 -12.76
C CYS A 141 -6.19 -2.24 -14.10
N PRO A 142 -7.11 -3.24 -14.27
CA PRO A 142 -7.36 -3.84 -15.57
C PRO A 142 -7.84 -2.84 -16.61
N ALA A 143 -8.67 -1.86 -16.22
CA ALA A 143 -9.13 -0.80 -17.10
C ALA A 143 -8.00 0.16 -17.52
N VAL A 144 -7.11 0.52 -16.56
CA VAL A 144 -5.91 1.33 -16.84
C VAL A 144 -5.00 0.62 -17.83
N VAL A 145 -4.64 -0.63 -17.57
CA VAL A 145 -3.78 -1.45 -18.44
C VAL A 145 -4.37 -1.55 -19.84
N LYS A 146 -5.67 -1.85 -19.94
CA LYS A 146 -6.37 -1.96 -21.24
C LYS A 146 -6.33 -0.65 -22.01
N SER A 147 -6.53 0.48 -21.32
CA SER A 147 -6.49 1.81 -21.94
C SER A 147 -5.09 2.16 -22.41
N MET A 148 -4.07 1.95 -21.59
CA MET A 148 -2.68 2.24 -21.92
C MET A 148 -2.15 1.38 -23.06
N LYS A 149 -2.41 0.08 -23.07
CA LYS A 149 -2.05 -0.82 -24.19
C LYS A 149 -2.70 -0.42 -25.51
N LYS A 150 -3.88 0.20 -25.46
CA LYS A 150 -4.56 0.68 -26.67
C LYS A 150 -4.02 2.02 -27.15
N ILE A 151 -3.57 2.89 -26.25
CA ILE A 151 -2.93 4.17 -26.59
C ILE A 151 -1.52 3.92 -27.15
N ILE A 152 -0.74 3.11 -26.45
CA ILE A 152 0.65 2.78 -26.82
C ILE A 152 0.65 1.44 -27.56
N LYS A 153 0.31 1.48 -28.84
CA LYS A 153 0.29 0.30 -29.70
C LYS A 153 1.71 -0.23 -29.92
N THR A 154 2.14 -1.20 -29.14
CA THR A 154 3.44 -1.85 -29.31
C THR A 154 3.26 -3.35 -29.56
N GLN A 155 4.07 -3.89 -30.48
CA GLN A 155 4.18 -5.35 -30.72
C GLN A 155 5.30 -5.98 -29.88
N ASN A 156 6.16 -5.16 -29.27
CA ASN A 156 7.28 -5.65 -28.46
C ASN A 156 6.75 -6.14 -27.10
N LYS A 157 6.96 -7.43 -26.80
CA LYS A 157 6.52 -8.10 -25.57
C LYS A 157 7.13 -7.47 -24.32
N TYR A 158 8.38 -7.03 -24.36
CA TYR A 158 9.06 -6.41 -23.23
C TYR A 158 8.50 -5.03 -22.92
N ILE A 159 8.29 -4.21 -23.96
CA ILE A 159 7.66 -2.88 -23.80
C ILE A 159 6.22 -3.04 -23.29
N SER A 160 5.46 -3.99 -23.81
CA SER A 160 4.10 -4.28 -23.33
C SER A 160 4.07 -4.65 -21.84
N LYS A 161 5.06 -5.42 -21.35
CA LYS A 161 5.18 -5.77 -19.94
C LYS A 161 5.52 -4.55 -19.06
N ILE A 162 6.42 -3.69 -19.54
CA ILE A 162 6.76 -2.44 -18.84
C ILE A 162 5.53 -1.53 -18.74
N ILE A 163 4.79 -1.35 -19.85
CA ILE A 163 3.54 -0.57 -19.85
C ILE A 163 2.54 -1.13 -18.83
N GLU A 164 2.42 -2.44 -18.75
CA GLU A 164 1.54 -3.10 -17.79
C GLU A 164 1.97 -2.80 -16.34
N MET A 165 3.24 -2.97 -16.00
CA MET A 165 3.78 -2.69 -14.67
C MET A 165 3.58 -1.21 -14.27
N VAL A 166 3.90 -0.28 -15.17
CA VAL A 166 3.69 1.16 -14.94
C VAL A 166 2.21 1.48 -14.78
N SER A 167 1.37 0.92 -15.63
CA SER A 167 -0.09 1.13 -15.58
C SER A 167 -0.71 0.64 -14.28
N VAL A 168 -0.26 -0.51 -13.77
CA VAL A 168 -0.72 -1.05 -12.48
C VAL A 168 -0.25 -0.15 -11.34
N SER A 169 1.02 0.26 -11.32
CA SER A 169 1.56 1.12 -10.26
C SER A 169 0.86 2.48 -10.20
N VAL A 170 0.70 3.15 -11.35
CA VAL A 170 -0.04 4.41 -11.44
C VAL A 170 -1.52 4.21 -11.09
N GLY A 171 -2.13 3.13 -11.57
CA GLY A 171 -3.52 2.80 -11.28
C GLY A 171 -3.79 2.64 -9.79
N ILE A 172 -2.96 1.88 -9.08
CA ILE A 172 -3.07 1.73 -7.62
C ILE A 172 -2.93 3.09 -6.93
N SER A 173 -1.94 3.89 -7.32
CA SER A 173 -1.69 5.19 -6.70
C SER A 173 -2.87 6.15 -6.89
N VAL A 174 -3.46 6.20 -8.08
CA VAL A 174 -4.66 6.99 -8.35
C VAL A 174 -5.85 6.48 -7.53
N PHE A 175 -6.06 5.17 -7.48
CA PHE A 175 -7.18 4.60 -6.74
C PHE A 175 -7.05 4.80 -5.23
N MET A 176 -5.83 4.79 -4.69
CA MET A 176 -5.55 5.01 -3.27
C MET A 176 -5.55 6.49 -2.85
N MET A 177 -5.46 7.41 -3.84
CA MET A 177 -5.28 8.85 -3.61
C MET A 177 -6.27 9.47 -2.60
N PRO A 178 -7.60 9.20 -2.67
CA PRO A 178 -8.54 9.78 -1.71
C PRO A 178 -8.27 9.37 -0.27
N LEU A 179 -7.96 8.10 -0.05
CA LEU A 179 -7.70 7.58 1.31
C LEU A 179 -6.34 8.05 1.85
N ILE A 180 -5.33 8.17 0.99
CA ILE A 180 -4.03 8.71 1.39
C ILE A 180 -4.19 10.18 1.78
N ALA A 181 -4.84 11.01 0.95
CA ALA A 181 -5.11 12.39 1.26
C ALA A 181 -5.99 12.56 2.53
N TYR A 182 -7.00 11.71 2.70
CA TYR A 182 -7.89 11.75 3.86
C TYR A 182 -7.21 11.45 5.19
N ASN A 183 -6.24 10.51 5.20
CA ASN A 183 -5.58 10.06 6.43
C ASN A 183 -4.24 10.74 6.69
N TYR A 184 -3.53 11.17 5.64
CA TYR A 184 -2.17 11.73 5.76
C TYR A 184 -2.06 13.17 5.28
N PHE A 185 -3.13 13.76 4.71
CA PHE A 185 -3.20 15.14 4.24
C PHE A 185 -2.23 15.50 3.09
N GLU A 186 -1.46 14.54 2.63
CA GLU A 186 -0.43 14.71 1.60
C GLU A 186 -0.44 13.54 0.61
N ILE A 187 0.06 13.80 -0.60
CA ILE A 187 0.18 12.80 -1.65
C ILE A 187 1.63 12.76 -2.15
N PRO A 188 2.30 11.61 -2.05
CA PRO A 188 3.63 11.42 -2.61
C PRO A 188 3.56 11.21 -4.12
N LEU A 189 3.93 12.23 -4.91
CA LEU A 189 3.76 12.20 -6.37
C LEU A 189 4.62 11.13 -7.05
N TYR A 190 5.81 10.88 -6.54
CA TYR A 190 6.78 9.92 -7.12
C TYR A 190 6.66 8.49 -6.60
N ALA A 191 5.75 8.23 -5.66
CA ALA A 191 5.52 6.87 -5.12
C ALA A 191 5.25 5.81 -6.21
N PRO A 192 4.49 6.08 -7.30
CA PRO A 192 4.29 5.09 -8.35
C PRO A 192 5.59 4.59 -8.99
N PHE A 193 6.57 5.50 -9.20
CA PHE A 193 7.86 5.17 -9.80
C PHE A 193 8.77 4.43 -8.83
N LEU A 194 8.78 4.85 -7.55
CA LEU A 194 9.50 4.12 -6.50
C LEU A 194 9.00 2.70 -6.35
N ASN A 195 7.70 2.50 -6.33
CA ASN A 195 7.08 1.19 -6.16
C ASN A 195 7.42 0.22 -7.29
N LEU A 196 7.69 0.69 -8.51
CA LEU A 196 8.15 -0.14 -9.62
C LEU A 196 9.51 -0.80 -9.34
N ILE A 197 10.37 -0.13 -8.60
CA ILE A 197 11.71 -0.61 -8.26
C ILE A 197 11.67 -1.37 -6.94
N ILE A 198 11.02 -0.80 -5.93
CA ILE A 198 11.06 -1.28 -4.54
C ILE A 198 10.28 -2.58 -4.38
N ILE A 199 9.08 -2.70 -4.97
CA ILE A 199 8.25 -3.90 -4.78
C ILE A 199 8.92 -5.18 -5.31
N PRO A 200 9.49 -5.23 -6.54
CA PRO A 200 10.22 -6.41 -7.00
C PRO A 200 11.45 -6.73 -6.15
N LEU A 201 12.23 -5.72 -5.78
CA LEU A 201 13.42 -5.91 -4.95
C LEU A 201 13.06 -6.34 -3.53
N MET A 202 11.89 -5.95 -3.00
CA MET A 202 11.41 -6.39 -1.70
C MET A 202 11.20 -7.90 -1.64
N SER A 203 10.71 -8.50 -2.73
CA SER A 203 10.59 -9.96 -2.83
C SER A 203 11.95 -10.65 -2.70
N VAL A 204 13.01 -10.05 -3.27
CA VAL A 204 14.39 -10.54 -3.13
C VAL A 204 14.88 -10.38 -1.68
N VAL A 205 14.61 -9.24 -1.05
CA VAL A 205 14.96 -9.00 0.36
C VAL A 205 14.36 -10.06 1.26
N ILE A 206 13.06 -10.36 1.09
CA ILE A 206 12.37 -11.37 1.90
C ILE A 206 12.99 -12.75 1.68
N LEU A 207 13.23 -13.12 0.43
CA LEU A 207 13.86 -14.43 0.10
C LEU A 207 15.24 -14.56 0.73
N CYS A 208 16.07 -13.54 0.57
CA CYS A 208 17.42 -13.52 1.15
C CYS A 208 17.36 -13.54 2.69
N ALA A 209 16.42 -12.83 3.30
CA ALA A 209 16.27 -12.81 4.75
C ALA A 209 15.86 -14.20 5.30
N VAL A 210 14.89 -14.87 4.67
CA VAL A 210 14.49 -16.23 5.02
C VAL A 210 15.65 -17.22 4.81
N ALA A 211 16.38 -17.11 3.69
CA ALA A 211 17.55 -17.94 3.42
C ALA A 211 18.66 -17.71 4.44
N ALA A 212 18.91 -16.46 4.85
CA ALA A 212 19.89 -16.15 5.88
C ALA A 212 19.52 -16.75 7.24
N VAL A 213 18.23 -16.71 7.63
CA VAL A 213 17.76 -17.36 8.87
C VAL A 213 17.97 -18.87 8.79
N MET A 214 17.63 -19.52 7.68
CA MET A 214 17.86 -20.96 7.53
C MET A 214 19.35 -21.32 7.55
N LEU A 215 20.19 -20.52 6.89
CA LEU A 215 21.64 -20.74 6.85
C LEU A 215 22.34 -20.43 8.17
N SER A 216 21.78 -19.59 9.02
CA SER A 216 22.37 -19.28 10.34
C SER A 216 22.48 -20.51 11.26
N PHE A 217 21.61 -21.51 11.07
CA PHE A 217 21.68 -22.80 11.79
C PHE A 217 22.84 -23.69 11.32
N ILE A 218 23.39 -23.44 10.12
CA ILE A 218 24.46 -24.23 9.53
C ILE A 218 25.78 -23.45 9.59
N SER A 219 25.78 -22.20 9.15
CA SER A 219 26.96 -21.33 9.08
C SER A 219 26.57 -19.86 9.25
N MET A 220 27.01 -19.27 10.35
CA MET A 220 26.81 -17.85 10.65
C MET A 220 27.52 -16.95 9.64
N SER A 221 28.68 -17.38 9.12
CA SER A 221 29.43 -16.64 8.11
C SER A 221 28.68 -16.56 6.79
N ALA A 222 28.06 -17.65 6.33
CA ALA A 222 27.24 -17.64 5.12
C ALA A 222 25.98 -16.78 5.28
N ALA A 223 25.32 -16.83 6.44
CA ALA A 223 24.17 -16.00 6.75
C ALA A 223 24.54 -14.50 6.75
N SER A 224 25.66 -14.12 7.34
CA SER A 224 26.13 -12.74 7.37
C SER A 224 26.44 -12.19 5.99
N PHE A 225 26.97 -13.00 5.08
CA PHE A 225 27.20 -12.61 3.68
C PHE A 225 25.89 -12.25 2.96
N ILE A 226 24.86 -13.07 3.13
CA ILE A 226 23.53 -12.79 2.53
C ILE A 226 22.91 -11.51 3.12
N ILE A 227 23.01 -11.32 4.44
CA ILE A 227 22.53 -10.11 5.10
C ILE A 227 23.31 -8.87 4.60
N GLY A 228 24.60 -9.02 4.30
CA GLY A 228 25.40 -7.97 3.67
C GLY A 228 24.80 -7.51 2.33
N ALA A 229 24.41 -8.46 1.47
CA ALA A 229 23.76 -8.14 0.20
C ALA A 229 22.40 -7.43 0.39
N VAL A 230 21.60 -7.89 1.36
CA VAL A 230 20.33 -7.21 1.72
C VAL A 230 20.58 -5.79 2.20
N SER A 231 21.64 -5.56 2.98
CA SER A 231 22.02 -4.21 3.44
C SER A 231 22.31 -3.25 2.28
N ILE A 232 22.90 -3.73 1.19
CA ILE A 232 23.14 -2.93 -0.02
C ILE A 232 21.81 -2.51 -0.65
N ILE A 233 20.85 -3.43 -0.76
CA ILE A 233 19.52 -3.13 -1.32
C ILE A 233 18.81 -2.07 -0.46
N ILE A 234 18.87 -2.18 0.87
CA ILE A 234 18.26 -1.21 1.78
C ILE A 234 18.92 0.17 1.63
N LYS A 235 20.25 0.23 1.51
CA LYS A 235 20.98 1.48 1.25
C LYS A 235 20.56 2.11 -0.07
N LEU A 236 20.34 1.31 -1.12
CA LEU A 236 19.80 1.79 -2.39
C LEU A 236 18.40 2.39 -2.24
N TYR A 237 17.50 1.75 -1.48
CA TYR A 237 16.18 2.31 -1.20
C TYR A 237 16.28 3.68 -0.54
N THR A 238 17.08 3.77 0.52
CA THR A 238 17.29 5.03 1.25
C THR A 238 17.89 6.10 0.34
N ALA A 239 18.83 5.75 -0.54
CA ALA A 239 19.43 6.68 -1.49
C ALA A 239 18.39 7.19 -2.51
N PHE A 240 17.56 6.30 -3.10
CA PHE A 240 16.47 6.71 -3.99
C PHE A 240 15.46 7.63 -3.29
N CYS A 241 15.07 7.31 -2.06
CA CYS A 241 14.16 8.15 -1.29
C CYS A 241 14.75 9.54 -1.01
N LYS A 242 16.05 9.62 -0.66
CA LYS A 242 16.75 10.91 -0.45
C LYS A 242 16.77 11.75 -1.72
N ILE A 243 17.07 11.14 -2.88
CA ILE A 243 17.06 11.83 -4.17
C ILE A 243 15.67 12.39 -4.48
N ILE A 244 14.63 11.58 -4.31
CA ILE A 244 13.25 12.00 -4.59
C ILE A 244 12.78 13.09 -3.62
N ASN A 245 13.19 13.03 -2.37
CA ASN A 245 12.80 14.05 -1.39
C ASN A 245 13.35 15.45 -1.73
N ILE A 246 14.43 15.53 -2.51
CA ILE A 246 15.00 16.81 -3.01
C ILE A 246 14.28 17.29 -4.28
N MET A 247 13.53 16.40 -4.97
CA MET A 247 12.82 16.78 -6.18
C MET A 247 11.65 17.74 -5.87
N PRO A 248 11.36 18.70 -6.78
CA PRO A 248 10.22 19.58 -6.60
C PRO A 248 8.93 18.75 -6.58
N TYR A 249 7.97 19.19 -5.77
CA TYR A 249 6.66 18.53 -5.63
C TYR A 249 6.74 17.06 -5.21
N SER A 250 7.78 16.64 -4.49
CA SER A 250 7.89 15.27 -3.95
C SER A 250 6.69 14.91 -3.09
N ARG A 251 6.15 15.88 -2.36
CA ARG A 251 4.91 15.81 -1.60
C ARG A 251 3.99 16.96 -1.97
N ILE A 252 2.75 16.65 -2.24
CA ILE A 252 1.71 17.65 -2.47
C ILE A 252 0.83 17.66 -1.22
N ILE A 253 0.88 18.75 -0.46
CA ILE A 253 0.00 18.96 0.68
C ILE A 253 -1.38 19.32 0.13
N THR A 254 -2.35 18.43 0.30
CA THR A 254 -3.69 18.57 -0.26
C THR A 254 -4.73 18.95 0.80
N GLY A 255 -4.39 18.72 2.07
CA GLY A 255 -5.34 18.73 3.15
C GLY A 255 -6.33 17.57 3.06
N ARG A 256 -7.32 17.57 3.93
CA ARG A 256 -8.33 16.50 4.00
C ARG A 256 -9.44 16.74 2.97
N PRO A 257 -9.65 15.84 2.02
CA PRO A 257 -10.79 15.94 1.10
C PRO A 257 -12.10 15.63 1.85
N GLU A 258 -13.20 16.17 1.35
CA GLU A 258 -14.52 15.86 1.88
C GLU A 258 -14.91 14.41 1.62
N LYS A 259 -15.65 13.80 2.55
CA LYS A 259 -16.13 12.41 2.40
C LYS A 259 -17.00 12.23 1.16
N SER A 260 -17.85 13.22 0.86
CA SER A 260 -18.69 13.29 -0.34
C SER A 260 -17.86 13.23 -1.62
N SER A 261 -16.80 14.04 -1.71
CA SER A 261 -15.87 14.07 -2.84
C SER A 261 -15.13 12.74 -3.01
N CYS A 262 -14.72 12.10 -1.91
CA CYS A 262 -14.12 10.77 -1.95
C CYS A 262 -15.09 9.72 -2.53
N ILE A 263 -16.35 9.72 -2.11
CA ILE A 263 -17.38 8.79 -2.60
C ILE A 263 -17.62 9.02 -4.09
N ILE A 264 -17.82 10.27 -4.51
CA ILE A 264 -18.02 10.63 -5.92
C ILE A 264 -16.83 10.18 -6.76
N PHE A 265 -15.61 10.38 -6.30
CA PHE A 265 -14.39 9.93 -6.97
C PHE A 265 -14.40 8.42 -7.23
N TYR A 266 -14.68 7.60 -6.21
CA TYR A 266 -14.75 6.15 -6.37
C TYR A 266 -15.87 5.71 -7.30
N ILE A 267 -17.06 6.34 -7.24
CA ILE A 267 -18.17 6.05 -8.15
C ILE A 267 -17.74 6.31 -9.60
N ILE A 268 -17.10 7.45 -9.88
CA ILE A 268 -16.60 7.79 -11.21
C ILE A 268 -15.59 6.74 -11.70
N LEU A 269 -14.62 6.35 -10.86
CA LEU A 269 -13.60 5.36 -11.23
C LEU A 269 -14.21 3.97 -11.50
N ILE A 270 -15.18 3.54 -10.69
CA ILE A 270 -15.85 2.23 -10.87
C ILE A 270 -16.67 2.22 -12.17
N ILE A 271 -17.50 3.26 -12.41
CA ILE A 271 -18.30 3.37 -13.64
C ILE A 271 -17.39 3.43 -14.86
N MET A 272 -16.32 4.21 -14.80
CA MET A 272 -15.33 4.31 -15.87
C MET A 272 -14.66 2.96 -16.15
N SER A 273 -14.25 2.24 -15.11
CA SER A 273 -13.65 0.91 -15.23
C SER A 273 -14.58 -0.07 -15.91
N ALA A 274 -15.83 -0.16 -15.45
CA ALA A 274 -16.84 -1.01 -16.05
C ALA A 274 -17.07 -0.67 -17.54
N ALA A 275 -17.15 0.60 -17.89
CA ALA A 275 -17.35 1.04 -19.27
C ALA A 275 -16.15 0.72 -20.17
N ILE A 276 -14.90 0.84 -19.66
CA ILE A 276 -13.69 0.48 -20.40
C ILE A 276 -13.61 -1.04 -20.61
N LEU A 277 -13.89 -1.82 -19.59
CA LEU A 277 -13.90 -3.28 -19.67
C LEU A 277 -14.95 -3.77 -20.68
N ASN A 278 -16.10 -3.09 -20.77
CA ASN A 278 -17.15 -3.32 -21.77
C ASN A 278 -16.86 -2.69 -23.16
N ASN A 279 -15.59 -2.34 -23.45
CA ASN A 279 -15.13 -1.85 -24.75
C ASN A 279 -15.76 -0.53 -25.24
N LYS A 280 -16.28 0.34 -24.38
CA LYS A 280 -16.79 1.65 -24.78
C LYS A 280 -15.66 2.57 -25.24
N LYS A 281 -15.45 2.66 -26.56
CA LYS A 281 -14.34 3.36 -27.22
C LYS A 281 -14.24 4.86 -26.85
N ILE A 282 -15.39 5.53 -26.65
CA ILE A 282 -15.44 6.97 -26.30
C ILE A 282 -14.81 7.21 -24.91
N ILE A 283 -15.16 6.37 -23.92
CA ILE A 283 -14.64 6.49 -22.56
C ILE A 283 -13.14 6.18 -22.51
N MET A 284 -12.70 5.18 -23.28
CA MET A 284 -11.28 4.85 -23.40
C MET A 284 -10.45 6.02 -23.96
N LYS A 285 -10.97 6.76 -24.95
CA LYS A 285 -10.26 7.95 -25.49
C LYS A 285 -10.22 9.10 -24.48
N LYS A 286 -11.27 9.27 -23.69
CA LYS A 286 -11.39 10.32 -22.68
C LYS A 286 -10.85 9.94 -21.29
N PHE A 287 -10.25 8.76 -21.16
CA PHE A 287 -9.76 8.20 -19.89
C PHE A 287 -8.87 9.18 -19.10
N PRO A 288 -7.80 9.78 -19.67
CA PRO A 288 -6.96 10.71 -18.90
C PRO A 288 -7.73 11.95 -18.44
N LEU A 289 -8.62 12.48 -19.30
CA LEU A 289 -9.43 13.65 -18.97
C LEU A 289 -10.38 13.35 -17.80
N ILE A 290 -11.03 12.19 -17.80
CA ILE A 290 -11.94 11.79 -16.71
C ILE A 290 -11.19 11.68 -15.40
N ILE A 291 -9.96 11.12 -15.39
CA ILE A 291 -9.13 11.07 -14.18
C ILE A 291 -8.79 12.47 -13.68
N ILE A 292 -8.35 13.37 -14.57
CA ILE A 292 -8.01 14.75 -14.19
C ILE A 292 -9.24 15.46 -13.58
N VAL A 293 -10.40 15.34 -14.21
CA VAL A 293 -11.64 15.92 -13.69
C VAL A 293 -12.01 15.30 -12.33
N SER A 294 -11.85 13.99 -12.16
CA SER A 294 -12.10 13.33 -10.88
C SER A 294 -11.17 13.83 -9.78
N ILE A 295 -9.90 14.08 -10.09
CA ILE A 295 -8.93 14.64 -9.13
C ILE A 295 -9.31 16.09 -8.77
N ILE A 296 -9.73 16.90 -9.76
CA ILE A 296 -10.20 18.27 -9.50
C ILE A 296 -11.42 18.25 -8.55
N ILE A 297 -12.40 17.35 -8.79
CA ILE A 297 -13.57 17.20 -7.93
C ILE A 297 -13.15 16.75 -6.52
N LEU A 298 -12.18 15.86 -6.41
CA LEU A 298 -11.70 15.36 -5.12
C LEU A 298 -11.15 16.47 -4.24
N PHE A 299 -10.45 17.44 -4.82
CA PHE A 299 -9.81 18.53 -4.08
C PHE A 299 -10.55 19.87 -4.21
N ALA A 300 -11.72 19.89 -4.84
CA ALA A 300 -12.58 21.04 -4.82
C ALA A 300 -13.06 21.30 -3.37
N LYS A 301 -12.68 22.43 -2.80
CA LYS A 301 -13.14 22.86 -1.47
C LYS A 301 -14.20 23.94 -1.63
N ASP A 302 -15.24 23.84 -0.81
CA ASP A 302 -16.19 24.94 -0.68
C ASP A 302 -15.62 25.97 0.33
N THR A 303 -15.13 27.08 -0.20
CA THR A 303 -14.51 28.16 0.59
C THR A 303 -15.52 29.11 1.24
N LYS A 304 -16.80 28.71 1.28
CA LYS A 304 -17.88 29.64 1.70
C LYS A 304 -18.07 29.78 3.21
N THR A 305 -17.41 28.98 4.02
CA THR A 305 -17.54 29.00 5.49
C THR A 305 -16.26 29.46 6.16
N VAL A 306 -16.40 30.17 7.29
CA VAL A 306 -15.30 30.38 8.22
C VAL A 306 -15.10 29.06 8.97
N GLU A 307 -13.89 28.53 8.93
CA GLU A 307 -13.50 27.29 9.60
C GLU A 307 -12.55 27.60 10.74
N ALA A 308 -12.77 27.02 11.90
CA ALA A 308 -11.84 27.03 13.02
C ALA A 308 -11.44 25.58 13.33
N ASP A 309 -10.18 25.27 13.11
CA ASP A 309 -9.59 23.95 13.39
C ASP A 309 -8.83 24.01 14.72
N PHE A 310 -9.24 23.22 15.70
CA PHE A 310 -8.50 23.02 16.94
C PHE A 310 -7.51 21.88 16.72
N ILE A 311 -6.23 22.23 16.75
CA ILE A 311 -5.16 21.28 16.42
C ILE A 311 -4.66 20.63 17.72
N ASP A 312 -4.65 19.31 17.77
CA ASP A 312 -4.05 18.55 18.87
C ASP A 312 -2.53 18.65 18.80
N VAL A 313 -1.97 19.53 19.60
CA VAL A 313 -0.51 19.75 19.72
C VAL A 313 0.11 19.08 20.96
N GLY A 314 -0.68 18.26 21.66
CA GLY A 314 -0.28 17.64 22.94
C GLY A 314 -0.54 18.57 24.09
N GLN A 315 0.49 18.96 24.86
CA GLN A 315 0.35 20.00 25.89
C GLN A 315 0.49 21.39 25.27
N GLY A 316 -0.62 22.10 25.18
CA GLY A 316 -0.72 23.44 24.61
C GLY A 316 -1.98 23.59 23.76
N ASP A 317 -2.22 24.81 23.30
CA ASP A 317 -3.34 25.15 22.44
C ASP A 317 -2.82 25.52 21.05
N SER A 318 -3.58 25.15 20.00
CA SER A 318 -3.34 25.64 18.65
C SER A 318 -4.66 25.70 17.89
N ILE A 319 -5.01 26.89 17.42
CA ILE A 319 -6.27 27.12 16.68
C ILE A 319 -5.94 27.76 15.33
N LEU A 320 -6.35 27.10 14.26
CA LEU A 320 -6.24 27.61 12.91
C LEU A 320 -7.59 28.12 12.45
N VAL A 321 -7.69 29.41 12.17
CA VAL A 321 -8.91 30.04 11.64
C VAL A 321 -8.70 30.39 10.18
N ARG A 322 -9.60 29.91 9.32
CA ARG A 322 -9.63 30.26 7.88
C ARG A 322 -10.87 31.08 7.61
N GLU A 323 -10.64 32.25 7.04
CA GLU A 323 -11.70 33.16 6.62
C GLU A 323 -12.12 32.89 5.17
N LYS A 324 -13.35 33.32 4.81
CA LYS A 324 -13.88 33.27 3.42
C LYS A 324 -13.00 34.00 2.40
N SER A 325 -12.27 35.01 2.82
CA SER A 325 -11.30 35.76 1.99
C SER A 325 -10.07 34.96 1.60
N GLY A 326 -9.84 33.76 2.21
CA GLY A 326 -8.63 32.99 2.08
C GLY A 326 -7.56 33.36 3.10
N THR A 327 -7.82 34.33 3.99
CA THR A 327 -6.91 34.66 5.08
C THR A 327 -6.87 33.51 6.08
N VAL A 328 -5.66 33.12 6.48
CA VAL A 328 -5.42 32.06 7.46
C VAL A 328 -4.74 32.68 8.67
N MET A 329 -5.31 32.48 9.83
CA MET A 329 -4.77 32.95 11.12
C MET A 329 -4.48 31.75 12.00
N LEU A 330 -3.26 31.68 12.53
CA LEU A 330 -2.87 30.69 13.53
C LEU A 330 -2.78 31.37 14.89
N PHE A 331 -3.54 30.87 15.85
CA PHE A 331 -3.51 31.33 17.26
C PHE A 331 -2.80 30.24 18.07
N ASP A 332 -1.65 30.57 18.61
CA ASP A 332 -0.77 29.69 19.32
C ASP A 332 -0.41 28.42 18.52
N GLY A 333 0.81 28.04 18.51
CA GLY A 333 1.30 26.84 17.83
C GLY A 333 2.27 26.08 18.74
N GLY A 334 2.30 26.46 20.03
CA GLY A 334 3.25 25.93 20.99
C GLY A 334 2.86 24.53 21.50
N SER A 335 3.86 23.72 21.75
CA SER A 335 3.76 22.52 22.57
C SER A 335 5.03 22.38 23.39
N SER A 336 4.88 22.05 24.68
CA SER A 336 6.01 21.74 25.55
C SER A 336 6.57 20.33 25.28
N ASP A 337 5.75 19.42 24.71
CA ASP A 337 6.05 18.00 24.62
C ASP A 337 6.55 17.57 23.24
N ILE A 338 6.22 18.32 22.18
CA ILE A 338 6.50 17.93 20.80
C ILE A 338 7.50 18.92 20.18
N LYS A 339 8.68 18.44 19.81
CA LYS A 339 9.63 19.22 19.00
C LYS A 339 9.09 19.34 17.57
N ASN A 340 9.23 20.52 16.96
CA ASN A 340 8.79 20.83 15.59
C ASN A 340 7.28 20.60 15.38
N VAL A 341 6.46 21.16 16.25
CA VAL A 341 4.99 21.05 16.19
C VAL A 341 4.46 21.50 14.83
N GLY A 342 4.99 22.61 14.28
CA GLY A 342 4.59 23.13 12.98
C GLY A 342 4.81 22.15 11.82
N GLU A 343 5.82 21.30 11.90
CA GLU A 343 6.09 20.28 10.86
C GLU A 343 5.29 18.99 11.08
N LYS A 344 4.97 18.67 12.35
CA LYS A 344 4.38 17.38 12.74
C LYS A 344 2.86 17.42 12.91
N ARG A 345 2.30 18.58 13.25
CA ARG A 345 0.91 18.74 13.67
C ARG A 345 0.14 19.88 12.99
N ILE A 346 0.82 20.93 12.55
CA ILE A 346 0.27 22.10 11.86
C ILE A 346 0.60 22.01 10.37
#